data_08ba2bdf2671151c510c9ed2b3b52fdd
#
_entry.id   08ba2bdf2671151c510c9ed2b3b52fdd
#
_cell.length_a   1.000
_cell.length_b   1.000
_cell.length_c   1.000
_cell.angle_alpha   90.00
_cell.angle_beta   90.00
_cell.angle_gamma   90.00
#
_symmetry.space_group_name_H-M   'P 1'
#
loop_
_entity.id
_entity.type
_entity.pdbx_description
1 polymer ?
#
loop_
_entity_poly.entity_id
_entity_poly.type
_entity_poly.pdbx_seq_one_letter_code
_entity_poly.pdbx_strand_id
1 'polypeptide(L)'
;WARENNIKPEAPKVLNGKKVAVIGSGPAGLTCAGDLAKAGYDVTIFEALHEPGGVLVYGIPEFRLPKETVVKTEVENVKALGVKIETNVVIGKSTTIDELLEEEGFSAVFIGSGAGLPKFMGIPGENANGVFSANEYLTRNNLMKAFDAAYDTPITLGKKVAVVGGGNVAMDAARTALRLGAEVHIVYRRGEEE
;
A
#
# COMPACT_ATOMS: atom_id res chain seq x y z
N TRP A 1 9.67 12.02 -17.50
CA TRP A 1 10.66 11.97 -18.59
C TRP A 1 10.82 10.55 -19.13
N ALA A 2 11.19 9.53 -18.31
CA ALA A 2 11.39 8.15 -18.79
C ALA A 2 10.13 7.58 -19.50
N ARG A 3 8.94 7.81 -18.94
CA ARG A 3 7.67 7.41 -19.54
C ARG A 3 7.39 8.13 -20.87
N GLU A 4 7.65 9.43 -20.94
CA GLU A 4 7.47 10.24 -22.16
C GLU A 4 8.42 9.80 -23.28
N ASN A 5 9.60 9.31 -22.90
CA ASN A 5 10.60 8.79 -23.84
C ASN A 5 10.53 7.27 -24.02
N ASN A 6 9.49 6.62 -23.45
CA ASN A 6 9.25 5.16 -23.54
C ASN A 6 10.45 4.31 -23.08
N ILE A 7 11.21 4.81 -22.11
CA ILE A 7 12.35 4.10 -21.51
C ILE A 7 11.80 3.11 -20.46
N LYS A 8 12.03 1.83 -20.70
CA LYS A 8 11.65 0.74 -19.81
C LYS A 8 12.89 0.07 -19.26
N PRO A 9 12.82 -0.46 -18.02
CA PRO A 9 13.90 -1.28 -17.51
C PRO A 9 14.00 -2.60 -18.30
N GLU A 10 15.22 -3.09 -18.46
CA GLU A 10 15.47 -4.36 -19.14
C GLU A 10 15.78 -5.45 -18.11
N ALA A 11 15.17 -6.62 -18.29
CA ALA A 11 15.47 -7.79 -17.50
C ALA A 11 16.90 -8.27 -17.74
N PRO A 12 17.59 -8.84 -16.74
CA PRO A 12 18.91 -9.40 -16.90
C PRO A 12 18.87 -10.58 -17.89
N LYS A 13 19.91 -10.71 -18.72
CA LYS A 13 20.00 -11.77 -19.73
C LYS A 13 20.25 -13.15 -19.13
N VAL A 14 20.82 -13.19 -17.92
CA VAL A 14 21.21 -14.44 -17.25
C VAL A 14 20.77 -14.37 -15.79
N LEU A 15 20.03 -15.39 -15.36
CA LEU A 15 19.67 -15.58 -13.95
C LEU A 15 20.77 -16.37 -13.23
N ASN A 16 20.95 -16.09 -11.94
CA ASN A 16 21.94 -16.78 -11.09
C ASN A 16 21.42 -18.10 -10.50
N GLY A 17 20.20 -18.51 -10.83
CA GLY A 17 19.57 -19.76 -10.39
C GLY A 17 19.02 -19.76 -8.97
N LYS A 18 19.04 -18.61 -8.28
CA LYS A 18 18.49 -18.47 -6.93
C LYS A 18 17.16 -17.74 -6.95
N LYS A 19 16.19 -18.26 -6.19
CA LYS A 19 14.88 -17.64 -5.99
C LYS A 19 14.85 -16.81 -4.71
N VAL A 20 14.20 -15.67 -4.74
CA VAL A 20 13.96 -14.83 -3.55
C VAL A 20 12.49 -14.48 -3.45
N ALA A 21 11.90 -14.73 -2.28
CA ALA A 21 10.55 -14.30 -1.94
C ALA A 21 10.58 -12.90 -1.30
N VAL A 22 9.66 -12.04 -1.72
CA VAL A 22 9.46 -10.71 -1.14
C VAL A 22 8.04 -10.64 -0.60
N ILE A 23 7.89 -10.41 0.70
CA ILE A 23 6.58 -10.32 1.35
C ILE A 23 6.15 -8.87 1.42
N GLY A 24 5.09 -8.54 0.67
CA GLY A 24 4.53 -7.20 0.53
C GLY A 24 5.06 -6.45 -0.69
N SER A 25 4.14 -5.84 -1.42
CA SER A 25 4.38 -5.06 -2.64
C SER A 25 4.39 -3.55 -2.41
N GLY A 26 4.57 -3.11 -1.17
CA GLY A 26 4.76 -1.70 -0.85
C GLY A 26 6.10 -1.15 -1.39
N PRO A 27 6.43 0.12 -1.14
CA PRO A 27 7.66 0.75 -1.65
C PRO A 27 8.93 -0.06 -1.36
N ALA A 28 9.05 -0.60 -0.15
CA ALA A 28 10.21 -1.42 0.24
C ALA A 28 10.31 -2.71 -0.58
N GLY A 29 9.18 -3.43 -0.72
CA GLY A 29 9.12 -4.68 -1.47
C GLY A 29 9.38 -4.48 -2.96
N LEU A 30 8.76 -3.49 -3.57
CA LEU A 30 8.99 -3.17 -4.99
C LEU A 30 10.43 -2.78 -5.27
N THR A 31 11.04 -1.95 -4.41
CA THR A 31 12.46 -1.57 -4.55
C THR A 31 13.39 -2.77 -4.41
N CYS A 32 13.21 -3.55 -3.34
CA CYS A 32 14.02 -4.75 -3.09
C CYS A 32 13.90 -5.75 -4.27
N ALA A 33 12.68 -6.02 -4.72
CA ALA A 33 12.44 -6.94 -5.82
C ALA A 33 13.07 -6.45 -7.14
N GLY A 34 12.95 -5.16 -7.45
CA GLY A 34 13.57 -4.59 -8.64
C GLY A 34 15.09 -4.67 -8.62
N ASP A 35 15.73 -4.40 -7.49
CA ASP A 35 17.18 -4.46 -7.37
C ASP A 35 17.70 -5.91 -7.41
N LEU A 36 17.01 -6.85 -6.75
CA LEU A 36 17.34 -8.27 -6.83
C LEU A 36 17.15 -8.83 -8.25
N ALA A 37 16.08 -8.45 -8.93
CA ALA A 37 15.87 -8.87 -10.31
C ALA A 37 16.99 -8.37 -11.25
N LYS A 38 17.40 -7.11 -11.13
CA LYS A 38 18.58 -6.58 -11.88
C LYS A 38 19.86 -7.34 -11.57
N ALA A 39 20.01 -7.85 -10.34
CA ALA A 39 21.14 -8.67 -9.93
C ALA A 39 21.04 -10.15 -10.39
N GLY A 40 19.99 -10.51 -11.13
CA GLY A 40 19.82 -11.83 -11.73
C GLY A 40 19.11 -12.86 -10.85
N TYR A 41 18.45 -12.46 -9.78
CA TYR A 41 17.64 -13.37 -8.98
C TYR A 41 16.24 -13.58 -9.62
N ASP A 42 15.68 -14.79 -9.48
CA ASP A 42 14.26 -15.05 -9.77
C ASP A 42 13.44 -14.60 -8.57
N VAL A 43 12.69 -13.51 -8.73
CA VAL A 43 12.00 -12.84 -7.61
C VAL A 43 10.50 -13.00 -7.74
N THR A 44 9.86 -13.40 -6.63
CA THR A 44 8.40 -13.40 -6.49
C THR A 44 8.00 -12.53 -5.32
N ILE A 45 7.11 -11.57 -5.56
CA ILE A 45 6.46 -10.76 -4.53
C ILE A 45 5.13 -11.43 -4.16
N PHE A 46 4.89 -11.63 -2.88
CA PHE A 46 3.61 -12.07 -2.31
C PHE A 46 2.92 -10.89 -1.66
N GLU A 47 1.74 -10.53 -2.16
CA GLU A 47 0.94 -9.41 -1.68
C GLU A 47 -0.38 -9.89 -1.09
N ALA A 48 -0.69 -9.43 0.13
CA ALA A 48 -1.91 -9.82 0.83
C ALA A 48 -3.18 -9.23 0.22
N LEU A 49 -3.08 -8.05 -0.38
CA LEU A 49 -4.20 -7.36 -1.01
C LEU A 49 -4.38 -7.80 -2.47
N HIS A 50 -5.52 -7.44 -3.06
CA HIS A 50 -5.84 -7.75 -4.47
C HIS A 50 -5.12 -6.84 -5.47
N GLU A 51 -4.58 -5.70 -5.03
CA GLU A 51 -3.83 -4.75 -5.84
C GLU A 51 -2.42 -4.57 -5.26
N PRO A 52 -1.36 -4.64 -6.10
CA PRO A 52 0.00 -4.37 -5.65
C PRO A 52 0.27 -2.88 -5.48
N GLY A 53 1.20 -2.54 -4.58
CA GLY A 53 1.63 -1.18 -4.31
C GLY A 53 1.54 -0.77 -2.83
N GLY A 54 0.87 -1.59 -1.99
CA GLY A 54 0.78 -1.34 -0.56
C GLY A 54 0.23 0.05 -0.23
N VAL A 55 0.88 0.78 0.66
CA VAL A 55 0.46 2.13 1.07
C VAL A 55 0.34 3.13 -0.09
N LEU A 56 1.05 2.92 -1.18
CA LEU A 56 0.92 3.77 -2.38
C LEU A 56 -0.48 3.67 -2.99
N VAL A 57 -1.16 2.54 -2.82
CA VAL A 57 -2.50 2.28 -3.34
C VAL A 57 -3.56 2.52 -2.28
N TYR A 58 -3.45 1.89 -1.11
CA TYR A 58 -4.51 1.97 -0.10
C TYR A 58 -4.46 3.24 0.75
N GLY A 59 -3.26 3.81 1.01
CA GLY A 59 -3.08 4.88 1.99
C GLY A 59 -3.01 6.28 1.39
N ILE A 60 -2.24 6.47 0.32
CA ILE A 60 -2.05 7.80 -0.27
C ILE A 60 -3.20 8.11 -1.23
N PRO A 61 -3.92 9.24 -1.08
CA PRO A 61 -5.04 9.59 -1.97
C PRO A 61 -4.63 9.84 -3.42
N GLU A 62 -5.57 9.60 -4.35
CA GLU A 62 -5.40 9.81 -5.79
C GLU A 62 -4.92 11.23 -6.14
N PHE A 63 -5.44 12.25 -5.44
CA PHE A 63 -5.06 13.65 -5.67
C PHE A 63 -3.62 13.99 -5.24
N ARG A 64 -2.92 13.09 -4.55
CA ARG A 64 -1.49 13.22 -4.21
C ARG A 64 -0.61 12.30 -5.04
N LEU A 65 -1.08 11.08 -5.28
CA LEU A 65 -0.35 10.06 -6.02
C LEU A 65 -1.31 9.32 -6.95
N PRO A 66 -1.37 9.68 -8.23
CA PRO A 66 -2.21 9.01 -9.21
C PRO A 66 -1.85 7.53 -9.36
N LYS A 67 -2.85 6.64 -9.21
CA LYS A 67 -2.62 5.20 -9.21
C LYS A 67 -2.33 4.67 -10.61
N GLU A 68 -3.20 5.03 -11.56
CA GLU A 68 -3.12 4.50 -12.93
C GLU A 68 -1.83 4.95 -13.64
N THR A 69 -1.45 6.21 -13.47
CA THR A 69 -0.35 6.79 -14.25
C THR A 69 1.01 6.72 -13.55
N VAL A 70 1.06 6.55 -12.23
CA VAL A 70 2.31 6.51 -11.48
C VAL A 70 2.52 5.14 -10.87
N VAL A 71 1.64 4.73 -9.93
CA VAL A 71 1.87 3.49 -9.17
C VAL A 71 1.86 2.25 -10.06
N LYS A 72 0.86 2.13 -10.95
CA LYS A 72 0.80 1.00 -11.90
C LYS A 72 1.98 0.99 -12.85
N THR A 73 2.44 2.15 -13.29
CA THR A 73 3.65 2.22 -14.15
C THR A 73 4.87 1.67 -13.43
N GLU A 74 5.07 2.01 -12.15
CA GLU A 74 6.20 1.48 -11.37
C GLU A 74 6.07 -0.02 -11.13
N VAL A 75 4.86 -0.52 -10.83
CA VAL A 75 4.60 -1.96 -10.71
C VAL A 75 4.92 -2.70 -12.02
N GLU A 76 4.47 -2.17 -13.16
CA GLU A 76 4.76 -2.75 -14.48
C GLU A 76 6.25 -2.68 -14.84
N ASN A 77 6.96 -1.63 -14.41
CA ASN A 77 8.42 -1.57 -14.57
C ASN A 77 9.13 -2.68 -13.79
N VAL A 78 8.67 -2.98 -12.57
CA VAL A 78 9.20 -4.08 -11.75
C VAL A 78 8.90 -5.43 -12.41
N LYS A 79 7.68 -5.64 -12.91
CA LYS A 79 7.30 -6.85 -13.68
C LYS A 79 8.15 -7.00 -14.95
N ALA A 80 8.44 -5.91 -15.65
CA ALA A 80 9.28 -5.93 -16.87
C ALA A 80 10.71 -6.43 -16.60
N LEU A 81 11.20 -6.34 -15.36
CA LEU A 81 12.46 -6.94 -14.93
C LEU A 81 12.38 -8.47 -14.73
N GLY A 82 11.21 -9.08 -14.90
CA GLY A 82 10.98 -10.51 -14.71
C GLY A 82 10.42 -10.86 -13.32
N VAL A 83 10.12 -9.89 -12.47
CA VAL A 83 9.53 -10.12 -11.14
C VAL A 83 8.09 -10.62 -11.28
N LYS A 84 7.77 -11.71 -10.59
CA LYS A 84 6.41 -12.22 -10.44
C LYS A 84 5.74 -11.53 -9.25
N ILE A 85 4.46 -11.22 -9.37
CA ILE A 85 3.65 -10.64 -8.27
C ILE A 85 2.41 -11.49 -8.10
N GLU A 86 2.27 -12.10 -6.94
CA GLU A 86 1.12 -12.92 -6.56
C GLU A 86 0.31 -12.16 -5.51
N THR A 87 -0.90 -11.77 -5.87
CA THR A 87 -1.83 -11.05 -5.00
C THR A 87 -2.77 -12.01 -4.27
N ASN A 88 -3.44 -11.53 -3.21
CA ASN A 88 -4.31 -12.32 -2.33
C ASN A 88 -3.59 -13.47 -1.60
N VAL A 89 -2.29 -13.33 -1.37
CA VAL A 89 -1.48 -14.31 -0.63
C VAL A 89 -1.05 -13.72 0.70
N VAL A 90 -1.59 -14.27 1.79
CA VAL A 90 -1.30 -13.82 3.16
C VAL A 90 -0.27 -14.76 3.78
N ILE A 91 0.99 -14.35 3.77
CA ILE A 91 2.07 -15.13 4.37
C ILE A 91 1.84 -15.27 5.89
N GLY A 92 1.98 -16.50 6.37
CA GLY A 92 1.62 -16.91 7.73
C GLY A 92 0.16 -17.37 7.88
N LYS A 93 -0.63 -17.35 6.78
CA LYS A 93 -2.00 -17.89 6.72
C LYS A 93 -2.22 -18.82 5.54
N SER A 94 -2.00 -18.36 4.31
CA SER A 94 -2.13 -19.18 3.09
C SER A 94 -0.89 -20.02 2.81
N THR A 95 0.27 -19.51 3.13
CA THR A 95 1.55 -20.23 3.14
C THR A 95 2.46 -19.62 4.21
N THR A 96 3.43 -20.37 4.69
CA THR A 96 4.37 -19.97 5.73
C THR A 96 5.75 -19.63 5.16
N ILE A 97 6.60 -18.99 5.95
CA ILE A 97 8.00 -18.72 5.55
C ILE A 97 8.77 -20.03 5.42
N ASP A 98 8.51 -21.01 6.28
CA ASP A 98 9.18 -22.30 6.26
C ASP A 98 8.81 -23.07 4.98
N GLU A 99 7.54 -23.09 4.59
CA GLU A 99 7.10 -23.69 3.31
C GLU A 99 7.77 -23.01 2.10
N LEU A 100 7.88 -21.69 2.09
CA LEU A 100 8.60 -20.97 1.03
C LEU A 100 10.05 -21.40 0.92
N LEU A 101 10.75 -21.56 2.05
CA LEU A 101 12.17 -21.91 2.07
C LEU A 101 12.41 -23.41 1.81
N GLU A 102 11.61 -24.30 2.43
CA GLU A 102 11.86 -25.74 2.45
C GLU A 102 11.18 -26.48 1.29
N GLU A 103 9.97 -26.04 0.89
CA GLU A 103 9.16 -26.75 -0.09
C GLU A 103 9.18 -26.06 -1.46
N GLU A 104 9.05 -24.72 -1.50
CA GLU A 104 8.99 -23.96 -2.75
C GLU A 104 10.38 -23.59 -3.30
N GLY A 105 11.45 -23.81 -2.51
CA GLY A 105 12.82 -23.66 -2.92
C GLY A 105 13.31 -22.21 -3.03
N PHE A 106 12.71 -21.30 -2.27
CA PHE A 106 13.26 -19.95 -2.13
C PHE A 106 14.55 -19.98 -1.28
N SER A 107 15.59 -19.31 -1.75
CA SER A 107 16.89 -19.22 -1.09
C SER A 107 16.91 -18.18 0.03
N ALA A 108 16.01 -17.21 -0.01
CA ALA A 108 15.87 -16.15 0.97
C ALA A 108 14.47 -15.52 0.92
N VAL A 109 14.09 -14.90 2.02
CA VAL A 109 12.82 -14.15 2.17
C VAL A 109 13.12 -12.74 2.66
N PHE A 110 12.59 -11.74 1.97
CA PHE A 110 12.56 -10.34 2.42
C PHE A 110 11.18 -10.01 2.97
N ILE A 111 11.12 -9.43 4.17
CA ILE A 111 9.85 -9.07 4.80
C ILE A 111 9.66 -7.55 4.71
N GLY A 112 8.72 -7.12 3.87
CA GLY A 112 8.34 -5.73 3.64
C GLY A 112 6.83 -5.51 3.85
N SER A 113 6.23 -6.15 4.87
CA SER A 113 4.79 -6.17 5.13
C SER A 113 4.17 -4.83 5.54
N GLY A 114 5.01 -3.81 5.81
CA GLY A 114 4.57 -2.48 6.19
C GLY A 114 4.03 -2.38 7.62
N ALA A 115 3.41 -1.24 7.94
CA ALA A 115 2.84 -0.92 9.25
C ALA A 115 1.37 -0.53 9.12
N GLY A 116 0.58 -1.39 8.45
CA GLY A 116 -0.84 -1.13 8.17
C GLY A 116 -1.76 -1.25 9.39
N LEU A 117 -1.30 -1.87 10.50
CA LEU A 117 -2.10 -2.01 11.70
C LEU A 117 -2.30 -0.66 12.39
N PRO A 118 -3.56 -0.19 12.56
CA PRO A 118 -3.82 1.09 13.18
C PRO A 118 -3.47 1.09 14.67
N LYS A 119 -3.03 2.26 15.16
CA LYS A 119 -2.88 2.51 16.60
C LYS A 119 -4.08 3.28 17.08
N PHE A 120 -4.77 2.71 18.06
CA PHE A 120 -5.87 3.35 18.75
C PHE A 120 -5.38 4.11 19.99
N MET A 121 -6.17 5.09 20.43
CA MET A 121 -5.82 5.94 21.58
C MET A 121 -6.16 5.30 22.92
N GLY A 122 -7.03 4.29 22.94
CA GLY A 122 -7.48 3.61 24.15
C GLY A 122 -8.43 4.46 24.99
N ILE A 123 -9.25 5.31 24.39
CA ILE A 123 -10.19 6.20 25.06
C ILE A 123 -11.65 5.70 24.94
N PRO A 124 -12.53 6.05 25.89
CA PRO A 124 -13.93 5.68 25.80
C PRO A 124 -14.60 6.20 24.53
N GLY A 125 -15.39 5.35 23.87
CA GLY A 125 -16.11 5.69 22.65
C GLY A 125 -15.33 5.47 21.35
N GLU A 126 -14.07 5.07 21.40
CA GLU A 126 -13.22 4.82 20.24
C GLU A 126 -13.73 3.70 19.31
N ASN A 127 -14.55 2.79 19.85
CA ASN A 127 -15.21 1.71 19.12
C ASN A 127 -16.67 2.02 18.74
N ALA A 128 -17.10 3.26 18.89
CA ALA A 128 -18.45 3.68 18.50
C ALA A 128 -18.60 3.75 16.97
N ASN A 129 -19.84 3.63 16.48
CA ASN A 129 -20.15 3.81 15.06
C ASN A 129 -19.79 5.22 14.62
N GLY A 130 -19.12 5.32 13.47
CA GLY A 130 -18.63 6.59 12.92
C GLY A 130 -17.22 6.97 13.36
N VAL A 131 -16.59 6.14 14.23
CA VAL A 131 -15.16 6.27 14.56
C VAL A 131 -14.37 5.29 13.70
N PHE A 132 -13.39 5.80 12.97
CA PHE A 132 -12.55 5.03 12.05
C PHE A 132 -11.08 5.29 12.33
N SER A 133 -10.25 4.28 12.16
CA SER A 133 -8.84 4.56 11.96
C SER A 133 -8.63 5.27 10.60
N ALA A 134 -7.64 6.14 10.51
CA ALA A 134 -7.32 6.80 9.25
C ALA A 134 -6.96 5.78 8.15
N ASN A 135 -6.29 4.67 8.50
CA ASN A 135 -5.99 3.60 7.56
C ASN A 135 -7.26 2.97 6.97
N GLU A 136 -8.26 2.66 7.80
CA GLU A 136 -9.52 2.10 7.33
C GLU A 136 -10.26 3.08 6.41
N TYR A 137 -10.38 4.34 6.86
CA TYR A 137 -11.05 5.38 6.10
C TYR A 137 -10.39 5.61 4.74
N LEU A 138 -9.05 5.71 4.71
CA LEU A 138 -8.30 5.89 3.48
C LEU A 138 -8.32 4.66 2.58
N THR A 139 -8.25 3.44 3.14
CA THR A 139 -8.37 2.20 2.35
C THR A 139 -9.72 2.10 1.65
N ARG A 140 -10.80 2.42 2.34
CA ARG A 140 -12.15 2.44 1.74
C ARG A 140 -12.23 3.43 0.58
N ASN A 141 -11.62 4.60 0.73
CA ASN A 141 -11.65 5.63 -0.32
C ASN A 141 -10.68 5.31 -1.47
N ASN A 142 -9.44 4.96 -1.18
CA ASN A 142 -8.40 4.84 -2.20
C ASN A 142 -8.43 3.49 -2.93
N LEU A 143 -8.36 2.39 -2.18
CA LEU A 143 -8.33 1.03 -2.75
C LEU A 143 -9.73 0.56 -3.16
N MET A 144 -10.72 0.77 -2.29
CA MET A 144 -12.09 0.29 -2.48
C MET A 144 -12.99 1.33 -3.15
N LYS A 145 -12.45 2.48 -3.53
CA LYS A 145 -13.09 3.55 -4.32
C LYS A 145 -14.46 4.01 -3.80
N ALA A 146 -14.59 4.14 -2.47
CA ALA A 146 -15.87 4.53 -1.83
C ALA A 146 -16.38 5.92 -2.24
N PHE A 147 -15.56 6.74 -2.87
CA PHE A 147 -15.94 8.05 -3.43
C PHE A 147 -16.67 7.92 -4.78
N ASP A 148 -16.62 6.78 -5.43
CA ASP A 148 -17.16 6.55 -6.78
C ASP A 148 -18.46 5.76 -6.67
N ALA A 149 -19.56 6.32 -7.15
CA ALA A 149 -20.88 5.71 -7.13
C ALA A 149 -21.00 4.40 -7.95
N ALA A 150 -20.03 4.08 -8.78
CA ALA A 150 -19.94 2.81 -9.49
C ALA A 150 -19.52 1.62 -8.59
N TYR A 151 -19.08 1.91 -7.35
CA TYR A 151 -18.63 0.90 -6.40
C TYR A 151 -19.54 0.88 -5.17
N ASP A 152 -19.95 -0.31 -4.74
CA ASP A 152 -20.78 -0.54 -3.56
C ASP A 152 -20.00 -0.52 -2.23
N THR A 153 -18.92 0.23 -2.17
CA THR A 153 -18.10 0.32 -0.95
C THR A 153 -18.79 1.22 0.07
N PRO A 154 -19.20 0.69 1.24
CA PRO A 154 -19.87 1.49 2.25
C PRO A 154 -18.89 2.51 2.87
N ILE A 155 -19.34 3.75 2.92
CA ILE A 155 -18.64 4.84 3.62
C ILE A 155 -19.64 5.66 4.41
N THR A 156 -19.27 6.01 5.64
CA THR A 156 -20.05 6.94 6.44
C THR A 156 -19.62 8.36 6.12
N LEU A 157 -20.47 9.09 5.43
CA LEU A 157 -20.28 10.52 5.16
C LEU A 157 -20.78 11.34 6.37
N GLY A 158 -19.86 11.76 7.24
CA GLY A 158 -20.17 12.66 8.33
C GLY A 158 -20.36 14.08 7.84
N LYS A 159 -21.37 14.81 8.37
CA LYS A 159 -21.52 16.25 8.12
C LYS A 159 -20.37 17.04 8.75
N LYS A 160 -19.98 16.65 9.97
CA LYS A 160 -18.85 17.18 10.73
C LYS A 160 -17.91 16.04 11.07
N VAL A 161 -16.64 16.20 10.76
CA VAL A 161 -15.59 15.20 10.96
C VAL A 161 -14.46 15.79 11.77
N ALA A 162 -14.13 15.15 12.88
CA ALA A 162 -12.92 15.46 13.64
C ALA A 162 -11.81 14.47 13.24
N VAL A 163 -10.66 15.00 12.85
CA VAL A 163 -9.47 14.22 12.54
C VAL A 163 -8.43 14.45 13.62
N VAL A 164 -8.10 13.40 14.36
CA VAL A 164 -7.12 13.46 15.46
C VAL A 164 -5.73 13.13 14.94
N GLY A 165 -4.86 14.12 14.95
CA GLY A 165 -3.47 14.01 14.50
C GLY A 165 -3.04 15.13 13.58
N GLY A 166 -1.73 15.31 13.40
CA GLY A 166 -1.11 16.35 12.57
C GLY A 166 -0.11 15.80 11.53
N GLY A 167 0.01 14.46 11.42
CA GLY A 167 0.91 13.84 10.45
C GLY A 167 0.30 13.69 9.06
N ASN A 168 1.08 13.22 8.10
CA ASN A 168 0.67 13.07 6.70
C ASN A 168 -0.62 12.26 6.54
N VAL A 169 -0.78 11.18 7.30
CA VAL A 169 -1.97 10.31 7.22
C VAL A 169 -3.23 11.06 7.70
N ALA A 170 -3.11 11.83 8.79
CA ALA A 170 -4.21 12.66 9.28
C ALA A 170 -4.59 13.74 8.27
N MET A 171 -3.61 14.39 7.65
CA MET A 171 -3.86 15.39 6.59
C MET A 171 -4.52 14.77 5.37
N ASP A 172 -4.14 13.57 4.98
CA ASP A 172 -4.78 12.85 3.86
C ASP A 172 -6.23 12.47 4.19
N ALA A 173 -6.49 11.98 5.41
CA ALA A 173 -7.84 11.69 5.87
C ALA A 173 -8.71 12.96 5.93
N ALA A 174 -8.19 14.07 6.48
CA ALA A 174 -8.88 15.34 6.55
C ALA A 174 -9.22 15.88 5.16
N ARG A 175 -8.27 15.88 4.24
CA ARG A 175 -8.47 16.34 2.86
C ARG A 175 -9.42 15.45 2.08
N THR A 176 -9.43 14.15 2.36
CA THR A 176 -10.41 13.22 1.77
C THR A 176 -11.81 13.52 2.29
N ALA A 177 -11.99 13.66 3.61
CA ALA A 177 -13.27 13.98 4.20
C ALA A 177 -13.84 15.34 3.69
N LEU A 178 -12.97 16.35 3.58
CA LEU A 178 -13.34 17.64 3.01
C LEU A 178 -13.83 17.53 1.56
N ARG A 179 -13.15 16.72 0.72
CA ARG A 179 -13.57 16.47 -0.67
C ARG A 179 -14.89 15.71 -0.78
N LEU A 180 -15.21 14.91 0.22
CA LEU A 180 -16.49 14.21 0.31
C LEU A 180 -17.62 15.09 0.89
N GLY A 181 -17.34 16.38 1.15
CA GLY A 181 -18.33 17.38 1.54
C GLY A 181 -18.51 17.58 3.04
N ALA A 182 -17.61 17.05 3.89
CA ALA A 182 -17.66 17.27 5.33
C ALA A 182 -17.08 18.62 5.75
N GLU A 183 -17.63 19.20 6.82
CA GLU A 183 -16.94 20.20 7.63
C GLU A 183 -15.88 19.49 8.49
N VAL A 184 -14.60 19.82 8.32
CA VAL A 184 -13.49 19.07 8.92
C VAL A 184 -12.77 19.91 9.97
N HIS A 185 -12.60 19.32 11.16
CA HIS A 185 -11.80 19.87 12.25
C HIS A 185 -10.59 18.97 12.52
N ILE A 186 -9.40 19.59 12.58
CA ILE A 186 -8.18 18.88 12.97
C ILE A 186 -7.94 19.09 14.45
N VAL A 187 -7.83 18.00 15.20
CA VAL A 187 -7.52 17.99 16.62
C VAL A 187 -6.08 17.53 16.80
N TYR A 188 -5.23 18.43 17.28
CA TYR A 188 -3.82 18.14 17.46
C TYR A 188 -3.35 18.55 18.85
N ARG A 189 -2.48 17.72 19.47
CA ARG A 189 -2.08 17.91 20.87
C ARG A 189 -1.03 19.01 21.08
N ARG A 190 -0.33 19.42 20.01
CA ARG A 190 0.72 20.45 20.07
C ARG A 190 0.18 21.81 19.68
N GLY A 191 0.73 22.86 20.25
CA GLY A 191 0.43 24.23 19.88
C GLY A 191 1.19 24.69 18.65
N GLU A 192 0.98 25.97 18.27
CA GLU A 192 1.65 26.59 17.12
C GLU A 192 3.17 26.77 17.33
N GLU A 193 3.64 26.74 18.59
CA GLU A 193 5.03 26.96 18.97
C GLU A 193 5.87 25.66 19.08
N GLU A 194 5.27 24.48 18.85
CA GLU A 194 5.90 23.17 18.88
C GLU A 194 5.95 22.51 17.46
#